data_ebaf4ab01589e5713ea87e9db05d2654
#
_entry.id   ebaf4ab01589e5713ea87e9db05d2654
#
_cell.length_a   1.000
_cell.length_b   1.000
_cell.length_c   1.000
_cell.angle_alpha   90.00
_cell.angle_beta   90.00
_cell.angle_gamma   90.00
#
_symmetry.space_group_name_H-M   'P 1'
#
loop_
_entity.id
_entity.type
_entity.pdbx_description
1 polymer ?
#
loop_
_entity_poly.entity_id
_entity_poly.type
_entity_poly.pdbx_seq_one_letter_code
_entity_poly.pdbx_strand_id
1 'polypeptide(L)'
;MNLVLALAGALLLSLVCEKAEAQVAREAFYSIPSETVSAPDFLMGKKGTPVSLGGQLRLAKSGSPKQPLVILLHSASGPITEGAPYEEWPRVLNEIGIATFAVDSYAGRGLVNYPGDPNKISFLTRIIDAYRALEVAAKDPRIDSSRIAVMGFSQGAAAALYSSMARFQKMYGSPDLHFIGHISTYAICTTRFRDDENVTAPILMLHGTADDLTPMSPCREYAERLSKAGKSARIIEYSDAYHQFDAPMYRTAVKFEQAPNPLRRCRLEESENGATLNVETKQPLSPSDSCYEKGFTGGYYQEAAANKSHEDVKAFLKQLFQLQ
;
A
#
# COMPACT_ATOMS: atom_id res chain seq x y z
N MET A 1 -51.58 -22.37 -47.82
CA MET A 1 -51.67 -22.01 -46.40
C MET A 1 -50.46 -22.61 -45.77
N ASN A 2 -49.30 -21.89 -45.81
CA ASN A 2 -48.03 -22.22 -45.07
C ASN A 2 -46.89 -21.34 -45.64
N LEU A 3 -46.89 -20.02 -45.31
CA LEU A 3 -45.75 -19.17 -45.64
C LEU A 3 -45.74 -17.91 -44.73
N VAL A 4 -45.77 -18.07 -43.41
CA VAL A 4 -45.69 -16.93 -42.45
C VAL A 4 -44.87 -17.23 -41.19
N LEU A 5 -44.13 -18.33 -41.10
CA LEU A 5 -43.42 -18.70 -39.85
C LEU A 5 -41.87 -18.65 -39.93
N ALA A 6 -41.28 -18.02 -40.94
CA ALA A 6 -39.80 -18.02 -41.09
C ALA A 6 -39.08 -16.69 -40.83
N LEU A 7 -39.80 -15.63 -40.42
CA LEU A 7 -39.19 -14.29 -40.25
C LEU A 7 -39.03 -13.79 -38.79
N ALA A 8 -39.41 -14.57 -37.78
CA ALA A 8 -39.33 -14.15 -36.37
C ALA A 8 -38.07 -14.63 -35.67
N GLY A 9 -37.22 -15.47 -36.30
CA GLY A 9 -36.02 -16.07 -35.64
C GLY A 9 -34.71 -15.31 -35.80
N ALA A 10 -34.65 -14.33 -36.71
CA ALA A 10 -33.37 -13.67 -37.06
C ALA A 10 -33.07 -12.37 -36.29
N LEU A 11 -34.02 -11.84 -35.52
CA LEU A 11 -33.86 -10.54 -34.85
C LEU A 11 -33.38 -10.65 -33.36
N LEU A 12 -33.28 -11.85 -32.80
CA LEU A 12 -32.90 -12.05 -31.40
C LEU A 12 -31.40 -12.39 -31.16
N LEU A 13 -30.62 -12.61 -32.24
CA LEU A 13 -29.19 -12.92 -32.11
C LEU A 13 -28.25 -11.70 -32.18
N SER A 14 -28.73 -10.52 -32.53
CA SER A 14 -27.87 -9.33 -32.68
C SER A 14 -27.70 -8.51 -31.40
N LEU A 15 -28.43 -8.82 -30.32
CA LEU A 15 -28.39 -8.03 -29.07
C LEU A 15 -27.45 -8.60 -27.95
N VAL A 16 -26.84 -9.76 -28.20
CA VAL A 16 -25.98 -10.43 -27.18
C VAL A 16 -24.50 -10.10 -27.37
N CYS A 17 -24.07 -9.58 -28.51
CA CYS A 17 -22.66 -9.38 -28.85
C CYS A 17 -22.06 -8.06 -28.32
N GLU A 18 -22.86 -7.02 -28.04
CA GLU A 18 -22.33 -5.72 -27.60
C GLU A 18 -21.90 -5.64 -26.12
N LYS A 19 -22.33 -6.59 -25.29
CA LYS A 19 -21.94 -6.58 -23.84
C LYS A 19 -20.61 -7.24 -23.52
N ALA A 20 -20.01 -7.98 -24.41
CA ALA A 20 -18.75 -8.70 -24.17
C ALA A 20 -17.49 -7.83 -24.38
N GLU A 21 -17.52 -6.85 -25.29
CA GLU A 21 -16.36 -6.00 -25.57
C GLU A 21 -16.05 -4.95 -24.48
N ALA A 22 -17.04 -4.52 -23.72
CA ALA A 22 -16.86 -3.51 -22.68
C ALA A 22 -16.10 -4.00 -21.42
N GLN A 23 -15.92 -5.31 -21.25
CA GLN A 23 -15.32 -5.88 -20.05
C GLN A 23 -13.79 -6.05 -20.13
N VAL A 24 -13.23 -6.18 -21.34
CA VAL A 24 -11.79 -6.41 -21.57
C VAL A 24 -10.97 -5.12 -21.49
N ALA A 25 -11.56 -3.96 -21.66
CA ALA A 25 -10.85 -2.67 -21.68
C ALA A 25 -10.54 -2.07 -20.30
N ARG A 26 -10.88 -2.73 -19.18
CA ARG A 26 -10.78 -2.16 -17.82
C ARG A 26 -9.55 -2.57 -17.05
N GLU A 27 -8.86 -3.60 -17.45
CA GLU A 27 -7.61 -4.04 -16.85
C GLU A 27 -6.47 -3.87 -17.84
N ALA A 28 -5.34 -3.40 -17.35
CA ALA A 28 -4.11 -3.29 -18.12
C ALA A 28 -2.90 -3.61 -17.24
N PHE A 29 -1.90 -4.26 -17.84
CA PHE A 29 -0.66 -4.60 -17.17
C PHE A 29 0.47 -3.73 -17.69
N TYR A 30 1.31 -3.28 -16.77
CA TYR A 30 2.42 -2.38 -17.03
C TYR A 30 3.73 -2.95 -16.50
N SER A 31 4.80 -2.70 -17.23
CA SER A 31 6.16 -2.82 -16.72
C SER A 31 6.52 -1.52 -16.00
N ILE A 32 7.03 -1.64 -14.78
CA ILE A 32 7.47 -0.52 -13.94
C ILE A 32 8.98 -0.59 -13.81
N PRO A 33 9.75 0.28 -14.52
CA PRO A 33 11.20 0.37 -14.32
C PRO A 33 11.48 0.88 -12.91
N SER A 34 12.16 0.08 -12.10
CA SER A 34 12.53 0.41 -10.72
C SER A 34 13.98 0.01 -10.42
N GLU A 35 14.35 0.04 -9.16
CA GLU A 35 15.67 -0.35 -8.69
C GLU A 35 15.61 -1.02 -7.31
N THR A 36 16.57 -1.91 -7.04
CA THR A 36 16.74 -2.54 -5.74
C THR A 36 17.94 -1.90 -5.04
N VAL A 37 17.71 -1.32 -3.88
CA VAL A 37 18.73 -0.60 -3.11
C VAL A 37 18.76 -1.13 -1.67
N SER A 38 19.92 -1.17 -1.03
CA SER A 38 20.01 -1.49 0.40
C SER A 38 19.42 -0.35 1.24
N ALA A 39 18.96 -0.63 2.46
CA ALA A 39 18.42 0.40 3.34
C ALA A 39 19.43 1.53 3.62
N PRO A 40 20.71 1.27 3.94
CA PRO A 40 21.71 2.33 4.11
C PRO A 40 21.93 3.15 2.82
N ASP A 41 21.99 2.50 1.67
CA ASP A 41 22.21 3.21 0.40
C ASP A 41 21.00 4.06 0.02
N PHE A 42 19.75 3.58 0.30
CA PHE A 42 18.54 4.36 0.14
C PHE A 42 18.61 5.64 0.98
N LEU A 43 18.92 5.54 2.27
CA LEU A 43 18.98 6.68 3.17
C LEU A 43 20.06 7.70 2.79
N MET A 44 21.08 7.24 2.06
CA MET A 44 22.15 8.08 1.50
C MET A 44 21.89 8.59 0.07
N GLY A 45 20.71 8.31 -0.51
CA GLY A 45 20.35 8.77 -1.86
C GLY A 45 21.10 8.09 -2.99
N LYS A 46 21.67 6.90 -2.76
CA LYS A 46 22.40 6.15 -3.78
C LYS A 46 21.45 5.39 -4.72
N LYS A 47 21.90 5.18 -5.93
CA LYS A 47 21.20 4.35 -6.91
C LYS A 47 21.39 2.87 -6.61
N GLY A 48 20.36 2.09 -6.93
CA GLY A 48 20.36 0.64 -6.79
C GLY A 48 20.58 -0.11 -8.08
N THR A 49 20.40 -1.43 -8.04
CA THR A 49 20.41 -2.29 -9.22
C THR A 49 19.08 -2.19 -9.95
N PRO A 50 19.05 -1.89 -11.27
CA PRO A 50 17.83 -1.80 -12.05
C PRO A 50 17.01 -3.10 -12.00
N VAL A 51 15.68 -2.97 -11.95
CA VAL A 51 14.72 -4.07 -11.99
C VAL A 51 13.47 -3.63 -12.74
N SER A 52 12.75 -4.58 -13.36
CA SER A 52 11.44 -4.36 -13.96
C SER A 52 10.38 -5.06 -13.11
N LEU A 53 9.40 -4.30 -12.65
CA LEU A 53 8.29 -4.80 -11.82
C LEU A 53 7.00 -4.89 -12.63
N GLY A 54 6.01 -5.64 -12.13
CA GLY A 54 4.66 -5.69 -12.65
C GLY A 54 3.74 -4.67 -11.99
N GLY A 55 2.84 -4.08 -12.79
CA GLY A 55 1.75 -3.25 -12.29
C GLY A 55 0.45 -3.62 -12.97
N GLN A 56 -0.66 -3.72 -12.22
CA GLN A 56 -1.99 -4.00 -12.74
C GLN A 56 -2.91 -2.81 -12.50
N LEU A 57 -3.34 -2.17 -13.58
CA LEU A 57 -4.37 -1.11 -13.55
C LEU A 57 -5.75 -1.75 -13.65
N ARG A 58 -6.65 -1.35 -12.75
CA ARG A 58 -8.09 -1.66 -12.80
C ARG A 58 -8.89 -0.36 -12.78
N LEU A 59 -9.62 -0.09 -13.86
CA LEU A 59 -10.48 1.08 -13.98
C LEU A 59 -11.85 0.84 -13.34
N ALA A 60 -12.39 1.88 -12.72
CA ALA A 60 -13.77 1.85 -12.21
C ALA A 60 -14.79 1.76 -13.35
N LYS A 61 -15.94 1.13 -13.09
CA LYS A 61 -17.02 0.93 -14.07
C LYS A 61 -17.73 2.21 -14.44
N SER A 62 -17.86 3.11 -13.47
CA SER A 62 -18.48 4.42 -13.62
C SER A 62 -17.44 5.47 -13.31
N GLY A 63 -17.47 6.60 -13.96
CA GLY A 63 -16.57 7.69 -13.64
C GLY A 63 -16.28 8.60 -14.81
N SER A 64 -15.47 9.60 -14.52
CA SER A 64 -14.93 10.55 -15.49
C SER A 64 -14.09 9.83 -16.55
N PRO A 65 -13.96 10.35 -17.76
CA PRO A 65 -12.99 9.88 -18.75
C PRO A 65 -11.55 9.81 -18.23
N LYS A 66 -11.19 10.66 -17.27
CA LYS A 66 -9.95 10.59 -16.50
C LYS A 66 -10.30 10.32 -15.03
N GLN A 67 -9.92 9.14 -14.54
CA GLN A 67 -10.25 8.69 -13.20
C GLN A 67 -9.18 9.07 -12.19
N PRO A 68 -9.54 9.41 -10.94
CA PRO A 68 -8.58 9.43 -9.83
C PRO A 68 -8.06 8.01 -9.58
N LEU A 69 -6.87 7.89 -9.01
CA LEU A 69 -6.17 6.62 -8.85
C LEU A 69 -5.65 6.44 -7.43
N VAL A 70 -5.72 5.20 -6.94
CA VAL A 70 -4.96 4.75 -5.77
C VAL A 70 -3.95 3.69 -6.18
N ILE A 71 -2.67 3.94 -5.92
CA ILE A 71 -1.60 2.94 -6.07
C ILE A 71 -1.59 2.06 -4.82
N LEU A 72 -1.61 0.74 -5.00
CA LEU A 72 -1.66 -0.25 -3.92
C LEU A 72 -0.31 -0.95 -3.76
N LEU A 73 0.20 -0.98 -2.52
CA LEU A 73 1.47 -1.62 -2.15
C LEU A 73 1.21 -2.78 -1.19
N HIS A 74 1.50 -4.00 -1.62
CA HIS A 74 1.26 -5.23 -0.86
C HIS A 74 2.08 -5.34 0.44
N SER A 75 1.71 -6.22 1.37
CA SER A 75 2.46 -6.52 2.58
C SER A 75 3.74 -7.32 2.31
N ALA A 76 4.43 -7.75 3.36
CA ALA A 76 5.57 -8.66 3.26
C ALA A 76 5.20 -10.03 2.68
N SER A 77 3.93 -10.44 2.76
CA SER A 77 3.46 -11.73 2.23
C SER A 77 3.45 -11.81 0.70
N GLY A 78 3.52 -10.65 0.02
CA GLY A 78 3.49 -10.57 -1.44
C GLY A 78 2.08 -10.57 -2.04
N PRO A 79 1.90 -10.12 -3.28
CA PRO A 79 0.58 -9.93 -3.87
C PRO A 79 -0.18 -11.24 -4.10
N ILE A 80 0.53 -12.34 -4.35
CA ILE A 80 -0.08 -13.65 -4.65
C ILE A 80 -0.69 -14.30 -3.39
N THR A 81 -0.05 -14.10 -2.24
CA THR A 81 -0.49 -14.71 -0.98
C THR A 81 -1.50 -13.86 -0.23
N GLU A 82 -1.60 -12.58 -0.53
CA GLU A 82 -2.54 -11.68 0.14
C GLU A 82 -3.98 -11.80 -0.35
N GLY A 83 -4.20 -12.33 -1.56
CA GLY A 83 -5.53 -12.57 -2.13
C GLY A 83 -6.53 -11.44 -1.89
N ALA A 84 -6.93 -11.24 -0.66
CA ALA A 84 -8.04 -10.40 -0.28
C ALA A 84 -7.79 -8.89 -0.26
N PRO A 85 -6.74 -8.31 0.35
CA PRO A 85 -6.53 -6.86 0.25
C PRO A 85 -6.33 -6.40 -1.19
N TYR A 86 -5.67 -7.24 -2.00
CA TYR A 86 -5.41 -6.97 -3.41
C TYR A 86 -6.60 -7.19 -4.34
N GLU A 87 -7.64 -7.93 -3.91
CA GLU A 87 -8.87 -8.10 -4.66
C GLU A 87 -10.01 -7.26 -4.09
N GLU A 88 -10.09 -7.13 -2.78
CA GLU A 88 -11.17 -6.42 -2.11
C GLU A 88 -11.04 -4.91 -2.25
N TRP A 89 -9.86 -4.34 -1.97
CA TRP A 89 -9.67 -2.90 -2.07
C TRP A 89 -9.89 -2.33 -3.48
N PRO A 90 -9.42 -2.97 -4.58
CA PRO A 90 -9.83 -2.57 -5.92
C PRO A 90 -11.35 -2.54 -6.11
N ARG A 91 -12.07 -3.55 -5.60
CA ARG A 91 -13.54 -3.59 -5.69
C ARG A 91 -14.16 -2.41 -4.93
N VAL A 92 -13.77 -2.22 -3.68
CA VAL A 92 -14.25 -1.14 -2.80
C VAL A 92 -14.03 0.26 -3.38
N LEU A 93 -12.85 0.50 -3.97
CA LEU A 93 -12.50 1.79 -4.55
C LEU A 93 -13.13 2.02 -5.91
N ASN A 94 -13.22 0.96 -6.74
CA ASN A 94 -13.88 1.06 -8.03
C ASN A 94 -15.40 1.34 -7.91
N GLU A 95 -16.06 0.91 -6.82
CA GLU A 95 -17.48 1.23 -6.55
C GLU A 95 -17.74 2.74 -6.45
N ILE A 96 -16.75 3.51 -6.01
CA ILE A 96 -16.86 4.98 -5.88
C ILE A 96 -16.13 5.75 -6.98
N GLY A 97 -15.84 5.09 -8.12
CA GLY A 97 -15.26 5.74 -9.31
C GLY A 97 -13.76 5.97 -9.25
N ILE A 98 -13.03 5.31 -8.35
CA ILE A 98 -11.58 5.43 -8.21
C ILE A 98 -10.92 4.21 -8.86
N ALA A 99 -9.99 4.44 -9.79
CA ALA A 99 -9.13 3.40 -10.36
C ALA A 99 -8.09 2.92 -9.34
N THR A 100 -7.57 1.71 -9.53
CA THR A 100 -6.49 1.16 -8.70
C THR A 100 -5.33 0.68 -9.54
N PHE A 101 -4.11 0.81 -9.03
CA PHE A 101 -2.89 0.33 -9.66
C PHE A 101 -2.10 -0.51 -8.66
N ALA A 102 -2.25 -1.83 -8.72
CA ALA A 102 -1.57 -2.75 -7.83
C ALA A 102 -0.12 -3.01 -8.30
N VAL A 103 0.85 -2.83 -7.41
CA VAL A 103 2.28 -3.00 -7.70
C VAL A 103 2.76 -4.32 -7.15
N ASP A 104 3.40 -5.14 -8.00
CA ASP A 104 4.13 -6.33 -7.57
C ASP A 104 5.61 -5.99 -7.41
N SER A 105 6.02 -5.71 -6.17
CA SER A 105 7.42 -5.44 -5.84
C SER A 105 8.30 -6.69 -5.80
N TYR A 106 7.74 -7.89 -5.95
CA TYR A 106 8.44 -9.16 -5.71
C TYR A 106 8.84 -9.93 -6.98
N ALA A 107 7.88 -10.20 -7.87
CA ALA A 107 8.11 -11.09 -9.01
C ALA A 107 9.30 -10.67 -9.88
N GLY A 108 9.42 -9.37 -10.19
CA GLY A 108 10.54 -8.84 -10.96
C GLY A 108 11.92 -8.97 -10.29
N ARG A 109 11.93 -9.22 -8.97
CA ARG A 109 13.13 -9.48 -8.17
C ARG A 109 13.39 -10.97 -7.92
N GLY A 110 12.60 -11.85 -8.56
CA GLY A 110 12.68 -13.30 -8.34
C GLY A 110 12.17 -13.74 -6.96
N LEU A 111 11.40 -12.90 -6.27
CA LEU A 111 10.76 -13.20 -4.98
C LEU A 111 9.34 -13.67 -5.27
N VAL A 112 8.97 -14.85 -4.81
CA VAL A 112 7.65 -15.44 -5.14
C VAL A 112 6.71 -15.43 -3.95
N ASN A 113 7.21 -15.72 -2.74
CA ASN A 113 6.42 -15.88 -1.52
C ASN A 113 7.19 -15.54 -0.26
N TYR A 114 6.46 -15.06 0.73
CA TYR A 114 6.79 -15.27 2.14
C TYR A 114 6.23 -16.66 2.57
N PRO A 115 6.92 -17.49 3.40
CA PRO A 115 7.88 -17.05 4.42
C PRO A 115 9.36 -17.13 4.01
N GLY A 116 9.74 -16.50 2.89
CA GLY A 116 11.15 -16.22 2.63
C GLY A 116 11.69 -15.16 3.59
N ASP A 117 12.95 -14.79 3.46
CA ASP A 117 13.56 -13.75 4.27
C ASP A 117 12.87 -12.38 4.03
N PRO A 118 12.11 -11.84 5.00
CA PRO A 118 11.43 -10.54 4.87
C PRO A 118 12.42 -9.37 4.71
N ASN A 119 13.71 -9.62 4.96
CA ASN A 119 14.78 -8.63 4.83
C ASN A 119 15.37 -8.58 3.43
N LYS A 120 14.98 -9.48 2.50
CA LYS A 120 15.49 -9.45 1.11
C LYS A 120 15.16 -8.15 0.39
N ILE A 121 14.08 -7.48 0.75
CA ILE A 121 13.69 -6.19 0.22
C ILE A 121 13.15 -5.30 1.33
N SER A 122 13.85 -4.21 1.60
CA SER A 122 13.41 -3.21 2.57
C SER A 122 12.15 -2.48 2.08
N PHE A 123 11.28 -2.06 2.99
CA PHE A 123 10.19 -1.15 2.64
C PHE A 123 10.71 0.18 2.07
N LEU A 124 11.94 0.59 2.38
CA LEU A 124 12.57 1.77 1.81
C LEU A 124 12.75 1.62 0.28
N THR A 125 13.20 0.46 -0.19
CA THR A 125 13.24 0.14 -1.63
C THR A 125 11.85 0.28 -2.27
N ARG A 126 10.81 -0.13 -1.56
CA ARG A 126 9.42 -0.07 -2.05
C ARG A 126 8.85 1.36 -2.12
N ILE A 127 9.47 2.33 -1.44
CA ILE A 127 9.20 3.76 -1.66
C ILE A 127 9.59 4.15 -3.09
N ILE A 128 10.72 3.65 -3.60
CA ILE A 128 11.12 3.86 -5.00
C ILE A 128 10.09 3.23 -5.94
N ASP A 129 9.65 2.00 -5.65
CA ASP A 129 8.63 1.30 -6.44
C ASP A 129 7.33 2.13 -6.52
N ALA A 130 6.92 2.74 -5.40
CA ALA A 130 5.75 3.61 -5.37
C ALA A 130 5.90 4.84 -6.27
N TYR A 131 7.05 5.52 -6.25
CA TYR A 131 7.29 6.67 -7.13
C TYR A 131 7.38 6.26 -8.60
N ARG A 132 8.00 5.13 -8.92
CA ARG A 132 8.03 4.61 -10.29
C ARG A 132 6.65 4.19 -10.79
N ALA A 133 5.84 3.59 -9.93
CA ALA A 133 4.44 3.28 -10.25
C ALA A 133 3.62 4.56 -10.52
N LEU A 134 3.83 5.63 -9.74
CA LEU A 134 3.23 6.93 -9.97
C LEU A 134 3.59 7.49 -11.35
N GLU A 135 4.88 7.44 -11.73
CA GLU A 135 5.38 7.91 -13.03
C GLU A 135 4.78 7.12 -14.21
N VAL A 136 4.60 5.80 -14.04
CA VAL A 136 3.99 4.93 -15.07
C VAL A 136 2.49 5.19 -15.17
N ALA A 137 1.79 5.19 -14.06
CA ALA A 137 0.34 5.35 -14.02
C ALA A 137 -0.12 6.75 -14.51
N ALA A 138 0.65 7.79 -14.21
CA ALA A 138 0.34 9.16 -14.63
C ALA A 138 0.42 9.37 -16.15
N LYS A 139 1.06 8.48 -16.90
CA LYS A 139 1.13 8.51 -18.37
C LYS A 139 -0.09 7.87 -19.04
N ASP A 140 -0.90 7.12 -18.30
CA ASP A 140 -2.13 6.54 -18.87
C ASP A 140 -3.17 7.65 -19.11
N PRO A 141 -3.68 7.80 -20.33
CA PRO A 141 -4.61 8.88 -20.67
C PRO A 141 -5.96 8.79 -19.95
N ARG A 142 -6.28 7.63 -19.36
CA ARG A 142 -7.51 7.38 -18.60
C ARG A 142 -7.37 7.78 -17.12
N ILE A 143 -6.17 8.13 -16.66
CA ILE A 143 -5.89 8.52 -15.28
C ILE A 143 -5.73 10.03 -15.18
N ASP A 144 -6.32 10.60 -14.15
CA ASP A 144 -6.08 11.99 -13.76
C ASP A 144 -4.80 12.07 -12.93
N SER A 145 -3.71 12.48 -13.56
CA SER A 145 -2.38 12.57 -12.93
C SER A 145 -2.30 13.57 -11.77
N SER A 146 -3.28 14.48 -11.66
CA SER A 146 -3.38 15.42 -10.53
C SER A 146 -4.10 14.82 -9.31
N ARG A 147 -4.72 13.63 -9.44
CA ARG A 147 -5.49 12.96 -8.40
C ARG A 147 -5.02 11.51 -8.19
N ILE A 148 -3.76 11.36 -7.77
CA ILE A 148 -3.18 10.05 -7.46
C ILE A 148 -2.76 10.00 -5.98
N ALA A 149 -3.27 9.02 -5.24
CA ALA A 149 -2.87 8.70 -3.88
C ALA A 149 -2.18 7.33 -3.82
N VAL A 150 -1.51 7.04 -2.70
CA VAL A 150 -0.91 5.74 -2.44
C VAL A 150 -1.49 5.13 -1.18
N MET A 151 -1.74 3.82 -1.21
CA MET A 151 -2.20 3.02 -0.07
C MET A 151 -1.34 1.76 0.05
N GLY A 152 -1.00 1.39 1.27
CA GLY A 152 -0.20 0.19 1.50
C GLY A 152 -0.62 -0.58 2.73
N PHE A 153 -0.15 -1.83 2.80
CA PHE A 153 -0.48 -2.80 3.83
C PHE A 153 0.80 -3.28 4.52
N SER A 154 0.89 -3.25 5.85
CA SER A 154 2.05 -3.71 6.62
C SER A 154 3.37 -3.09 6.14
N GLN A 155 4.28 -3.84 5.57
CA GLN A 155 5.50 -3.33 4.93
C GLN A 155 5.19 -2.34 3.79
N GLY A 156 4.16 -2.60 2.99
CA GLY A 156 3.68 -1.66 1.98
C GLY A 156 3.09 -0.40 2.59
N ALA A 157 2.48 -0.51 3.77
CA ALA A 157 1.99 0.64 4.52
C ALA A 157 3.13 1.54 5.01
N ALA A 158 4.25 0.96 5.46
CA ALA A 158 5.45 1.73 5.79
C ALA A 158 5.99 2.46 4.54
N ALA A 159 6.02 1.78 3.38
CA ALA A 159 6.42 2.42 2.13
C ALA A 159 5.46 3.55 1.72
N ALA A 160 4.14 3.34 1.80
CA ALA A 160 3.14 4.37 1.53
C ALA A 160 3.26 5.55 2.51
N LEU A 161 3.45 5.28 3.81
CA LEU A 161 3.61 6.30 4.84
C LEU A 161 4.84 7.18 4.58
N TYR A 162 6.00 6.56 4.46
CA TYR A 162 7.26 7.29 4.35
C TYR A 162 7.54 7.83 2.94
N SER A 163 6.80 7.40 1.90
CA SER A 163 6.81 8.10 0.60
C SER A 163 6.25 9.53 0.69
N SER A 164 5.60 9.90 1.81
CA SER A 164 5.17 11.27 2.09
C SER A 164 6.31 12.21 2.46
N MET A 165 7.47 11.68 2.87
CA MET A 165 8.60 12.51 3.30
C MET A 165 9.19 13.31 2.14
N ALA A 166 9.26 14.64 2.30
CA ALA A 166 9.78 15.55 1.29
C ALA A 166 11.22 15.21 0.87
N ARG A 167 12.04 14.71 1.82
CA ARG A 167 13.40 14.25 1.54
C ARG A 167 13.41 13.08 0.58
N PHE A 168 12.60 12.07 0.79
CA PHE A 168 12.55 10.88 -0.09
C PHE A 168 11.94 11.21 -1.45
N GLN A 169 10.91 12.06 -1.47
CA GLN A 169 10.36 12.58 -2.73
C GLN A 169 11.44 13.31 -3.55
N LYS A 170 12.26 14.16 -2.92
CA LYS A 170 13.36 14.85 -3.58
C LYS A 170 14.46 13.92 -4.09
N MET A 171 14.76 12.84 -3.34
CA MET A 171 15.81 11.88 -3.71
C MET A 171 15.42 10.97 -4.86
N TYR A 172 14.14 10.49 -4.87
CA TYR A 172 13.73 9.38 -5.72
C TYR A 172 12.49 9.65 -6.57
N GLY A 173 11.68 10.63 -6.22
CA GLY A 173 10.48 11.00 -6.97
C GLY A 173 10.76 11.95 -8.13
N SER A 174 9.77 12.11 -9.01
CA SER A 174 9.78 13.15 -10.03
C SER A 174 9.54 14.52 -9.39
N PRO A 175 10.19 15.61 -9.86
CA PRO A 175 9.97 16.94 -9.31
C PRO A 175 8.55 17.47 -9.58
N ASP A 176 7.91 17.02 -10.67
CA ASP A 176 6.62 17.56 -11.14
C ASP A 176 5.43 16.64 -10.83
N LEU A 177 5.67 15.51 -10.16
CA LEU A 177 4.65 14.50 -9.92
C LEU A 177 4.69 14.01 -8.47
N HIS A 178 3.57 14.18 -7.75
CA HIS A 178 3.47 13.88 -6.33
C HIS A 178 2.20 13.10 -6.01
N PHE A 179 2.27 12.26 -4.98
CA PHE A 179 1.05 11.76 -4.36
C PHE A 179 0.33 12.90 -3.64
N ILE A 180 -0.99 13.01 -3.83
CA ILE A 180 -1.79 14.01 -3.12
C ILE A 180 -2.32 13.51 -1.77
N GLY A 181 -2.08 12.25 -1.42
CA GLY A 181 -2.42 11.64 -0.13
C GLY A 181 -1.83 10.26 0.06
N HIS A 182 -1.63 9.89 1.32
CA HIS A 182 -0.99 8.65 1.74
C HIS A 182 -1.90 7.91 2.72
N ILE A 183 -2.17 6.63 2.46
CA ILE A 183 -2.97 5.75 3.32
C ILE A 183 -2.09 4.59 3.77
N SER A 184 -2.04 4.37 5.07
CA SER A 184 -1.12 3.45 5.72
C SER A 184 -1.87 2.53 6.66
N THR A 185 -1.99 1.24 6.33
CA THR A 185 -2.78 0.27 7.08
C THR A 185 -1.87 -0.68 7.87
N TYR A 186 -1.97 -0.64 9.21
CA TYR A 186 -1.14 -1.41 10.15
C TYR A 186 0.37 -1.35 9.84
N ALA A 187 0.91 -0.14 9.72
CA ALA A 187 2.29 0.12 9.31
C ALA A 187 3.34 -0.21 10.37
N ILE A 188 4.59 -0.30 9.91
CA ILE A 188 5.78 -0.30 10.75
C ILE A 188 6.22 1.14 10.96
N CYS A 189 6.07 1.68 12.18
CA CYS A 189 6.46 3.06 12.55
C CYS A 189 7.60 3.09 13.59
N THR A 190 8.33 2.01 13.75
CA THR A 190 9.35 1.84 14.79
C THR A 190 10.64 2.62 14.55
N THR A 191 10.85 3.12 13.33
CA THR A 191 12.03 3.88 12.95
C THR A 191 11.75 5.36 12.88
N ARG A 192 12.54 6.17 13.58
CA ARG A 192 12.57 7.62 13.43
C ARG A 192 13.59 7.99 12.37
N PHE A 193 13.11 8.53 11.26
CA PHE A 193 13.96 9.06 10.19
C PHE A 193 14.31 10.52 10.46
N ARG A 194 15.43 10.98 9.88
CA ARG A 194 15.76 12.42 9.86
C ARG A 194 14.72 13.15 9.00
N ASP A 195 14.29 14.30 9.45
CA ASP A 195 13.30 15.14 8.76
C ASP A 195 11.92 14.47 8.54
N ASP A 196 11.57 13.43 9.35
CA ASP A 196 10.34 12.65 9.19
C ASP A 196 9.06 13.49 9.44
N GLU A 197 9.18 14.67 10.02
CA GLU A 197 8.07 15.60 10.21
C GLU A 197 7.82 16.48 8.97
N ASN A 198 8.73 16.49 7.99
CA ASN A 198 8.52 17.22 6.75
C ASN A 198 7.86 16.35 5.67
N VAL A 199 6.53 16.31 5.69
CA VAL A 199 5.70 15.53 4.76
C VAL A 199 4.98 16.43 3.75
N THR A 200 4.72 15.89 2.54
CA THR A 200 4.27 16.62 1.36
C THR A 200 2.75 16.66 1.18
N ALA A 201 2.01 15.70 1.78
CA ALA A 201 0.57 15.55 1.57
C ALA A 201 -0.12 14.98 2.82
N PRO A 202 -1.47 15.05 2.91
CA PRO A 202 -2.24 14.45 4.00
C PRO A 202 -2.01 12.95 4.16
N ILE A 203 -1.98 12.48 5.43
CA ILE A 203 -1.75 11.09 5.80
C ILE A 203 -2.94 10.56 6.59
N LEU A 204 -3.46 9.41 6.19
CA LEU A 204 -4.41 8.61 6.94
C LEU A 204 -3.74 7.29 7.38
N MET A 205 -3.64 7.06 8.68
CA MET A 205 -3.18 5.79 9.25
C MET A 205 -4.38 5.00 9.80
N LEU A 206 -4.42 3.70 9.53
CA LEU A 206 -5.45 2.76 9.99
C LEU A 206 -4.75 1.68 10.80
N HIS A 207 -5.14 1.47 12.07
CA HIS A 207 -4.40 0.55 12.92
C HIS A 207 -5.29 -0.15 13.94
N GLY A 208 -5.06 -1.45 14.14
CA GLY A 208 -5.72 -2.23 15.17
C GLY A 208 -5.07 -2.03 16.54
N THR A 209 -5.88 -1.90 17.61
CA THR A 209 -5.34 -1.71 18.97
C THR A 209 -4.71 -2.96 19.56
N ALA A 210 -5.08 -4.16 19.04
CA ALA A 210 -4.53 -5.45 19.45
C ALA A 210 -3.41 -5.96 18.53
N ASP A 211 -2.94 -5.14 17.58
CA ASP A 211 -1.83 -5.52 16.71
C ASP A 211 -0.55 -5.71 17.53
N ASP A 212 -0.14 -6.95 17.69
CA ASP A 212 1.04 -7.37 18.45
C ASP A 212 2.25 -7.68 17.57
N LEU A 213 2.10 -7.60 16.24
CA LEU A 213 3.22 -7.68 15.28
C LEU A 213 3.82 -6.30 15.02
N THR A 214 3.00 -5.34 14.61
CA THR A 214 3.38 -3.94 14.38
C THR A 214 2.55 -3.05 15.31
N PRO A 215 2.94 -2.88 16.58
CA PRO A 215 2.11 -2.17 17.55
C PRO A 215 1.75 -0.77 17.12
N MET A 216 0.53 -0.36 17.44
CA MET A 216 -0.01 0.94 17.06
C MET A 216 0.71 2.13 17.70
N SER A 217 1.28 1.97 18.91
CA SER A 217 1.84 3.11 19.67
C SER A 217 2.91 3.92 18.92
N PRO A 218 3.86 3.33 18.18
CA PRO A 218 4.82 4.14 17.40
C PRO A 218 4.17 4.95 16.29
N CYS A 219 3.11 4.41 15.65
CA CYS A 219 2.39 5.13 14.62
C CYS A 219 1.55 6.27 15.21
N ARG A 220 0.95 6.07 16.38
CA ARG A 220 0.25 7.15 17.11
C ARG A 220 1.23 8.27 17.49
N GLU A 221 2.38 7.94 18.07
CA GLU A 221 3.43 8.91 18.39
C GLU A 221 3.89 9.69 17.15
N TYR A 222 4.02 9.02 16.01
CA TYR A 222 4.38 9.67 14.75
C TYR A 222 3.27 10.62 14.28
N ALA A 223 2.01 10.18 14.28
CA ALA A 223 0.86 11.03 13.91
C ALA A 223 0.78 12.28 14.81
N GLU A 224 1.02 12.13 16.13
CA GLU A 224 1.05 13.24 17.07
C GLU A 224 2.18 14.24 16.76
N ARG A 225 3.39 13.75 16.43
CA ARG A 225 4.51 14.64 16.04
C ARG A 225 4.16 15.41 14.76
N LEU A 226 3.63 14.72 13.75
CA LEU A 226 3.18 15.37 12.52
C LEU A 226 2.11 16.45 12.79
N SER A 227 1.13 16.14 13.62
CA SER A 227 0.07 17.08 14.01
C SER A 227 0.65 18.31 14.74
N LYS A 228 1.58 18.11 15.69
CA LYS A 228 2.28 19.19 16.38
C LYS A 228 3.11 20.07 15.43
N ALA A 229 3.63 19.47 14.36
CA ALA A 229 4.33 20.19 13.28
C ALA A 229 3.37 20.85 12.26
N GLY A 230 2.07 20.87 12.53
CA GLY A 230 1.05 21.50 11.67
C GLY A 230 0.76 20.72 10.38
N LYS A 231 1.11 19.42 10.33
CA LYS A 231 0.85 18.56 9.18
C LYS A 231 -0.51 17.87 9.30
N SER A 232 -1.17 17.64 8.16
CA SER A 232 -2.42 16.90 8.10
C SER A 232 -2.14 15.39 8.19
N ALA A 233 -2.11 14.87 9.42
CA ALA A 233 -1.94 13.45 9.67
C ALA A 233 -2.90 13.00 10.78
N ARG A 234 -3.57 11.88 10.57
CA ARG A 234 -4.46 11.28 11.56
C ARG A 234 -4.33 9.77 11.58
N ILE A 235 -4.57 9.18 12.74
CA ILE A 235 -4.68 7.74 12.92
C ILE A 235 -6.11 7.38 13.33
N ILE A 236 -6.68 6.35 12.72
CA ILE A 236 -7.95 5.74 13.12
C ILE A 236 -7.62 4.41 13.76
N GLU A 237 -8.11 4.23 14.98
CA GLU A 237 -7.87 3.06 15.81
C GLU A 237 -9.09 2.13 15.78
N TYR A 238 -8.85 0.86 15.48
CA TYR A 238 -9.89 -0.17 15.49
C TYR A 238 -9.73 -1.02 16.75
N SER A 239 -10.71 -0.94 17.66
CA SER A 239 -10.67 -1.67 18.93
C SER A 239 -10.55 -3.17 18.72
N ASP A 240 -9.63 -3.79 19.46
CA ASP A 240 -9.36 -5.23 19.46
C ASP A 240 -8.99 -5.82 18.09
N ALA A 241 -8.73 -4.98 17.09
CA ALA A 241 -8.29 -5.43 15.79
C ALA A 241 -6.79 -5.78 15.81
N TYR A 242 -6.46 -6.91 15.17
CA TYR A 242 -5.11 -7.43 15.01
C TYR A 242 -4.50 -7.01 13.68
N HIS A 243 -3.26 -7.44 13.46
CA HIS A 243 -2.59 -7.29 12.17
C HIS A 243 -3.42 -7.93 11.04
N GLN A 244 -3.47 -7.30 9.86
CA GLN A 244 -4.27 -7.77 8.71
C GLN A 244 -5.76 -8.04 9.03
N PHE A 245 -6.37 -7.17 9.83
CA PHE A 245 -7.77 -7.28 10.22
C PHE A 245 -8.76 -7.21 9.04
N ASP A 246 -8.33 -6.68 7.90
CA ASP A 246 -9.10 -6.51 6.67
C ASP A 246 -8.85 -7.62 5.63
N ALA A 247 -8.11 -8.68 5.99
CA ALA A 247 -7.77 -9.78 5.11
C ALA A 247 -8.66 -11.03 5.36
N PRO A 248 -9.74 -11.27 4.58
CA PRO A 248 -10.71 -12.34 4.84
C PRO A 248 -10.14 -13.76 4.83
N MET A 249 -8.95 -13.95 4.29
CA MET A 249 -8.25 -15.24 4.34
C MET A 249 -7.85 -15.66 5.77
N TYR A 250 -7.72 -14.71 6.70
CA TYR A 250 -7.33 -14.95 8.09
C TYR A 250 -8.51 -15.05 9.04
N ARG A 251 -9.57 -15.82 8.70
CA ARG A 251 -10.75 -16.04 9.55
C ARG A 251 -10.41 -16.67 10.89
N THR A 252 -9.29 -17.38 10.98
CA THR A 252 -8.70 -17.89 12.21
C THR A 252 -7.39 -17.19 12.43
N ALA A 253 -7.11 -16.75 13.67
CA ALA A 253 -5.88 -16.06 14.01
C ALA A 253 -4.64 -16.93 13.69
N VAL A 254 -3.73 -16.39 12.89
CA VAL A 254 -2.46 -17.05 12.53
C VAL A 254 -1.39 -16.62 13.52
N LYS A 255 -0.98 -17.52 14.42
CA LYS A 255 -0.01 -17.23 15.48
C LYS A 255 1.36 -17.80 15.15
N PHE A 256 2.39 -17.02 15.42
CA PHE A 256 3.81 -17.37 15.28
C PHE A 256 4.51 -17.26 16.63
N GLU A 257 4.30 -18.24 17.50
CA GLU A 257 4.72 -18.17 18.92
C GLU A 257 6.22 -18.03 19.14
N GLN A 258 7.06 -18.58 18.27
CA GLN A 258 8.52 -18.58 18.41
C GLN A 258 9.23 -17.65 17.42
N ALA A 259 8.48 -17.00 16.52
CA ALA A 259 9.07 -16.12 15.55
C ALA A 259 9.63 -14.84 16.22
N PRO A 260 10.80 -14.35 15.79
CA PRO A 260 11.34 -13.08 16.28
C PRO A 260 10.41 -11.91 16.03
N ASN A 261 10.23 -11.05 17.01
CA ASN A 261 9.45 -9.82 16.89
C ASN A 261 10.19 -8.59 17.46
N PRO A 262 11.11 -8.02 16.69
CA PRO A 262 11.77 -6.78 17.08
C PRO A 262 10.86 -5.56 16.99
N LEU A 263 9.78 -5.63 16.20
CA LEU A 263 8.91 -4.49 15.93
C LEU A 263 8.06 -4.10 17.14
N ARG A 264 7.83 -5.03 18.07
CA ARG A 264 6.97 -4.78 19.23
C ARG A 264 7.56 -3.74 20.18
N ARG A 265 8.83 -3.84 20.56
CA ARG A 265 9.46 -2.98 21.56
C ARG A 265 10.67 -2.21 21.09
N CYS A 266 11.42 -2.73 20.09
CA CYS A 266 12.60 -2.02 19.63
C CYS A 266 12.21 -0.71 18.95
N ARG A 267 12.95 0.32 19.21
CA ARG A 267 12.85 1.63 18.55
C ARG A 267 14.15 1.93 17.85
N LEU A 268 14.03 2.38 16.62
CA LEU A 268 15.17 2.61 15.74
C LEU A 268 15.25 4.08 15.36
N GLU A 269 16.45 4.53 15.09
CA GLU A 269 16.70 5.88 14.57
C GLU A 269 17.69 5.84 13.39
N GLU A 270 17.51 6.75 12.46
CA GLU A 270 18.45 6.95 11.37
C GLU A 270 19.65 7.77 11.83
N SER A 271 20.85 7.24 11.60
CA SER A 271 22.11 7.94 11.83
C SER A 271 22.54 8.77 10.62
N GLU A 272 23.54 9.65 10.80
CA GLU A 272 24.04 10.53 9.76
C GLU A 272 24.62 9.78 8.55
N ASN A 273 25.18 8.61 8.75
CA ASN A 273 25.75 7.78 7.70
C ASN A 273 24.75 6.79 7.06
N GLY A 274 23.45 6.96 7.32
CA GLY A 274 22.39 6.13 6.73
C GLY A 274 22.20 4.77 7.45
N ALA A 275 22.90 4.49 8.52
CA ALA A 275 22.61 3.29 9.31
C ALA A 275 21.34 3.49 10.15
N THR A 276 20.59 2.42 10.34
CA THR A 276 19.47 2.38 11.29
C THR A 276 19.93 1.73 12.57
N LEU A 277 19.88 2.47 13.67
CA LEU A 277 20.43 2.08 14.98
C LEU A 277 19.31 1.90 16.01
N ASN A 278 19.47 0.95 16.92
CA ASN A 278 18.65 0.85 18.12
C ASN A 278 18.85 2.09 18.99
N VAL A 279 17.76 2.74 19.36
CA VAL A 279 17.79 3.99 20.15
C VAL A 279 18.49 3.83 21.50
N GLU A 280 18.37 2.64 22.13
CA GLU A 280 18.96 2.37 23.45
C GLU A 280 20.47 2.07 23.36
N THR A 281 20.86 1.17 22.46
CA THR A 281 22.24 0.69 22.35
C THR A 281 23.13 1.53 21.45
N LYS A 282 22.53 2.35 20.57
CA LYS A 282 23.23 3.10 19.52
C LYS A 282 24.04 2.21 18.58
N GLN A 283 23.65 0.94 18.47
CA GLN A 283 24.23 -0.06 17.59
C GLN A 283 23.15 -0.58 16.60
N PRO A 284 23.53 -1.22 15.49
CA PRO A 284 22.59 -1.96 14.67
C PRO A 284 21.81 -2.96 15.50
N LEU A 285 20.50 -3.10 15.20
CA LEU A 285 19.62 -4.01 15.94
C LEU A 285 20.15 -5.44 15.93
N SER A 286 20.17 -6.06 17.10
CA SER A 286 20.66 -7.42 17.34
C SER A 286 19.61 -8.29 18.03
N PRO A 287 19.53 -9.60 17.73
CA PRO A 287 18.68 -10.52 18.48
C PRO A 287 19.01 -10.61 19.99
N SER A 288 20.16 -10.12 20.43
CA SER A 288 20.57 -10.03 21.85
C SER A 288 20.09 -8.76 22.54
N ASP A 289 19.47 -7.81 21.80
CA ASP A 289 18.97 -6.57 22.41
C ASP A 289 17.79 -6.88 23.34
N SER A 290 17.72 -6.17 24.47
CA SER A 290 16.69 -6.36 25.49
C SER A 290 15.26 -6.11 24.99
N CYS A 291 15.11 -5.33 23.93
CA CYS A 291 13.83 -5.03 23.29
C CYS A 291 13.35 -6.15 22.36
N TYR A 292 14.19 -7.14 22.05
CA TYR A 292 13.88 -8.20 21.09
C TYR A 292 12.96 -9.24 21.71
N GLU A 293 11.73 -9.35 21.21
CA GLU A 293 10.73 -10.29 21.70
C GLU A 293 10.46 -11.42 20.70
N LYS A 294 9.65 -12.38 21.13
CA LYS A 294 9.17 -13.48 20.30
C LYS A 294 7.64 -13.55 20.34
N GLY A 295 7.09 -14.11 19.30
CA GLY A 295 5.66 -14.39 19.18
C GLY A 295 4.86 -13.18 18.76
N PHE A 296 3.92 -13.43 17.83
CA PHE A 296 2.93 -12.44 17.36
C PHE A 296 1.78 -13.12 16.64
N THR A 297 0.70 -12.38 16.44
CA THR A 297 -0.42 -12.73 15.57
C THR A 297 -0.18 -12.10 14.20
N GLY A 298 0.12 -12.92 13.20
CA GLY A 298 0.46 -12.45 11.85
C GLY A 298 -0.72 -12.00 11.01
N GLY A 299 -1.95 -12.41 11.39
CA GLY A 299 -3.19 -11.98 10.74
C GLY A 299 -4.42 -12.53 11.46
N TYR A 300 -5.46 -11.71 11.59
CA TYR A 300 -6.75 -12.12 12.10
C TYR A 300 -7.84 -11.20 11.54
N TYR A 301 -8.70 -11.76 10.64
CA TYR A 301 -9.78 -11.02 10.02
C TYR A 301 -10.87 -10.67 11.03
N GLN A 302 -11.27 -9.41 11.02
CA GLN A 302 -12.31 -8.87 11.88
C GLN A 302 -13.26 -8.00 11.05
N GLU A 303 -14.38 -8.58 10.68
CA GLU A 303 -15.33 -8.02 9.73
C GLU A 303 -15.78 -6.59 10.07
N ALA A 304 -16.04 -6.31 11.34
CA ALA A 304 -16.44 -4.97 11.76
C ALA A 304 -15.35 -3.92 11.53
N ALA A 305 -14.10 -4.26 11.86
CA ALA A 305 -12.95 -3.39 11.62
C ALA A 305 -12.66 -3.23 10.12
N ALA A 306 -12.75 -4.32 9.35
CA ALA A 306 -12.59 -4.31 7.90
C ALA A 306 -13.62 -3.40 7.23
N ASN A 307 -14.91 -3.60 7.51
CA ASN A 307 -15.98 -2.77 6.95
C ASN A 307 -15.83 -1.29 7.34
N LYS A 308 -15.49 -1.02 8.60
CA LYS A 308 -15.27 0.35 9.05
C LYS A 308 -14.07 1.00 8.35
N SER A 309 -12.99 0.25 8.12
CA SER A 309 -11.81 0.75 7.41
C SER A 309 -12.13 1.11 5.95
N HIS A 310 -12.98 0.33 5.27
CA HIS A 310 -13.48 0.65 3.93
C HIS A 310 -14.19 2.00 3.90
N GLU A 311 -15.08 2.25 4.85
CA GLU A 311 -15.82 3.51 4.93
C GLU A 311 -14.91 4.70 5.27
N ASP A 312 -13.96 4.52 6.18
CA ASP A 312 -13.01 5.58 6.56
C ASP A 312 -12.08 5.97 5.40
N VAL A 313 -11.61 5.00 4.63
CA VAL A 313 -10.79 5.24 3.44
C VAL A 313 -11.61 5.90 2.33
N LYS A 314 -12.85 5.41 2.06
CA LYS A 314 -13.74 6.06 1.10
C LYS A 314 -14.02 7.52 1.47
N ALA A 315 -14.29 7.81 2.73
CA ALA A 315 -14.53 9.18 3.21
C ALA A 315 -13.29 10.07 3.01
N PHE A 316 -12.10 9.57 3.35
CA PHE A 316 -10.84 10.29 3.15
C PHE A 316 -10.59 10.58 1.67
N LEU A 317 -10.74 9.57 0.80
CA LEU A 317 -10.48 9.72 -0.64
C LEU A 317 -11.54 10.58 -1.33
N LYS A 318 -12.81 10.52 -0.92
CA LYS A 318 -13.85 11.43 -1.44
C LYS A 318 -13.50 12.88 -1.16
N GLN A 319 -13.08 13.19 0.06
CA GLN A 319 -12.64 14.53 0.42
C GLN A 319 -11.37 14.93 -0.37
N LEU A 320 -10.37 14.04 -0.43
CA LEU A 320 -9.09 14.29 -1.08
C LEU A 320 -9.23 14.54 -2.59
N PHE A 321 -10.02 13.72 -3.26
CA PHE A 321 -10.25 13.78 -4.71
C PHE A 321 -11.42 14.67 -5.11
N GLN A 322 -12.12 15.30 -4.15
CA GLN A 322 -13.30 16.14 -4.37
C GLN A 322 -14.40 15.40 -5.15
N LEU A 323 -14.67 14.13 -4.76
CA LEU A 323 -15.74 13.32 -5.35
C LEU A 323 -17.08 13.64 -4.68
N GLN A 324 -18.15 13.60 -5.48
CA GLN A 324 -19.53 13.77 -5.02
C GLN A 324 -20.08 12.52 -4.35
#